data_1709cdffec33c0bff116248db16a8d49
#
_entry.id   1709cdffec33c0bff116248db16a8d49
#
_cell.length_a   1.000
_cell.length_b   1.000
_cell.length_c   1.000
_cell.angle_alpha   90.00
_cell.angle_beta   90.00
_cell.angle_gamma   90.00
#
_symmetry.space_group_name_H-M   'P 1'
#
loop_
_entity.id
_entity.type
_entity.pdbx_description
1 polymer ?
#
loop_
_entity_poly.entity_id
_entity_poly.type
_entity_poly.pdbx_seq_one_letter_code
_entity_poly.pdbx_strand_id
1 'polypeptide(L)'
;MHHVQSCSFKEEKPELILGSFKRFTSNAIVAAIKENPQESRKEGLLKQFEEAGKKSSNVNQYQLWRHDNKPIELWSNKVIDEKLNYIHNNPVEEGLVFRAEHYVYSSAIDYAGEKGLLDIVLI
;
A
#
# COMPACT_ATOMS: atom_id res chain seq x y z
N MET A 1 -0.53 4.60 5.60
CA MET A 1 0.11 3.60 4.71
C MET A 1 0.33 4.23 3.36
N HIS A 2 1.57 4.32 2.95
CA HIS A 2 1.95 4.84 1.64
C HIS A 2 2.04 3.68 0.65
N HIS A 3 1.51 3.89 -0.54
CA HIS A 3 1.52 2.92 -1.60
C HIS A 3 2.08 3.58 -2.86
N VAL A 4 3.06 2.95 -3.47
CA VAL A 4 3.56 3.37 -4.78
C VAL A 4 3.35 2.22 -5.74
N GLN A 5 2.59 2.49 -6.76
CA GLN A 5 2.38 1.60 -7.87
C GLN A 5 2.87 2.29 -9.13
N SER A 6 3.84 1.70 -9.78
CA SER A 6 4.25 2.09 -11.12
C SER A 6 3.36 1.35 -12.11
N CYS A 7 2.62 2.09 -12.91
CA CYS A 7 1.75 1.53 -13.94
C CYS A 7 2.03 2.24 -15.27
N SER A 8 2.24 1.46 -16.32
CA SER A 8 2.28 1.96 -17.69
C SER A 8 0.91 1.71 -18.33
N PHE A 9 0.10 2.77 -18.49
CA PHE A 9 -1.23 2.66 -19.07
C PHE A 9 -1.30 3.34 -20.43
N LYS A 10 -1.85 2.65 -21.39
CA LYS A 10 -2.25 3.26 -22.66
C LYS A 10 -3.70 3.72 -22.70
N GLU A 11 -4.60 3.16 -21.87
CA GLU A 11 -6.04 3.42 -21.98
C GLU A 11 -6.83 3.46 -20.65
N GLU A 12 -6.27 3.03 -19.51
CA GLU A 12 -7.00 3.01 -18.24
C GLU A 12 -6.55 4.11 -17.28
N LYS A 13 -7.51 4.68 -16.55
CA LYS A 13 -7.23 5.71 -15.54
C LYS A 13 -6.66 5.08 -14.28
N PRO A 14 -5.44 5.44 -13.84
CA PRO A 14 -4.81 4.88 -12.64
C PRO A 14 -5.69 4.96 -11.39
N GLU A 15 -6.52 6.00 -11.29
CA GLU A 15 -7.42 6.21 -10.18
C GLU A 15 -8.47 5.11 -10.04
N LEU A 16 -8.95 4.56 -11.16
CA LEU A 16 -9.95 3.48 -11.17
C LEU A 16 -9.35 2.17 -10.65
N ILE A 17 -8.12 1.88 -11.06
CA ILE A 17 -7.40 0.67 -10.61
C ILE A 17 -7.10 0.78 -9.12
N LEU A 18 -6.55 1.91 -8.69
CA LEU A 18 -6.26 2.15 -7.28
C LEU A 18 -7.54 2.15 -6.42
N GLY A 19 -8.63 2.72 -6.95
CA GLY A 19 -9.94 2.68 -6.29
C GLY A 19 -10.47 1.26 -6.12
N SER A 20 -10.37 0.44 -7.17
CA SER A 20 -10.77 -0.98 -7.14
C SER A 20 -9.90 -1.80 -6.18
N PHE A 21 -8.59 -1.61 -6.22
CA PHE A 21 -7.65 -2.23 -5.28
C PHE A 21 -7.97 -1.87 -3.82
N LYS A 22 -8.15 -0.61 -3.52
CA LYS A 22 -8.47 -0.14 -2.16
C LYS A 22 -9.81 -0.70 -1.67
N ARG A 23 -10.82 -0.76 -2.53
CA ARG A 23 -12.12 -1.33 -2.18
C ARG A 23 -12.01 -2.82 -1.89
N PHE A 24 -11.39 -3.58 -2.79
CA PHE A 24 -11.23 -5.02 -2.63
C PHE A 24 -10.44 -5.37 -1.36
N THR A 25 -9.27 -4.75 -1.16
CA THR A 25 -8.41 -5.03 0.00
C THR A 25 -9.05 -4.59 1.30
N SER A 26 -9.75 -3.44 1.34
CA SER A 26 -10.48 -2.98 2.52
C SER A 26 -11.54 -3.98 2.95
N ASN A 27 -12.35 -4.45 2.01
CA ASN A 27 -13.39 -5.43 2.30
C ASN A 27 -12.81 -6.76 2.80
N ALA A 28 -11.77 -7.26 2.12
CA ALA A 28 -11.13 -8.52 2.49
C ALA A 28 -10.46 -8.44 3.88
N ILE A 29 -9.76 -7.35 4.17
CA ILE A 29 -9.09 -7.16 5.47
C ILE A 29 -10.11 -7.00 6.60
N VAL A 30 -11.16 -6.20 6.41
CA VAL A 30 -12.21 -6.04 7.42
C VAL A 30 -12.92 -7.38 7.69
N ALA A 31 -13.21 -8.16 6.65
CA ALA A 31 -13.80 -9.49 6.80
C ALA A 31 -12.85 -10.42 7.59
N ALA A 32 -11.57 -10.47 7.22
CA ALA A 32 -10.57 -11.26 7.91
C ALA A 32 -10.44 -10.89 9.40
N ILE A 33 -10.46 -9.58 9.73
CA ILE A 33 -10.45 -9.14 11.15
C ILE A 33 -11.70 -9.62 11.89
N LYS A 34 -12.89 -9.52 11.28
CA LYS A 34 -14.14 -9.99 11.90
C LYS A 34 -14.16 -11.49 12.17
N GLU A 35 -13.60 -12.27 11.25
CA GLU A 35 -13.60 -13.72 11.30
C GLU A 35 -12.47 -14.30 12.17
N ASN A 36 -11.38 -13.56 12.39
CA ASN A 36 -10.24 -14.04 13.16
C ASN A 36 -10.52 -14.02 14.67
N PRO A 37 -10.65 -15.18 15.34
CA PRO A 37 -10.91 -15.24 16.79
C PRO A 37 -9.67 -14.86 17.63
N GLN A 38 -8.48 -14.88 17.04
CA GLN A 38 -7.21 -14.63 17.75
C GLN A 38 -6.76 -13.16 17.68
N GLU A 39 -7.46 -12.31 16.92
CA GLU A 39 -7.12 -10.89 16.84
C GLU A 39 -7.62 -10.15 18.11
N SER A 40 -6.69 -9.93 19.03
CA SER A 40 -6.99 -9.27 20.32
C SER A 40 -7.41 -7.79 20.18
N ARG A 41 -7.07 -7.13 19.08
CA ARG A 41 -7.39 -5.73 18.82
C ARG A 41 -8.62 -5.55 17.93
N LYS A 42 -9.35 -6.63 17.63
CA LYS A 42 -10.49 -6.65 16.70
C LYS A 42 -11.46 -5.48 16.92
N GLU A 43 -11.96 -5.33 18.14
CA GLU A 43 -12.97 -4.28 18.45
C GLU A 43 -12.40 -2.88 18.26
N GLY A 44 -11.17 -2.64 18.71
CA GLY A 44 -10.48 -1.36 18.53
C GLY A 44 -10.24 -1.00 17.08
N LEU A 45 -9.79 -1.96 16.27
CA LEU A 45 -9.55 -1.76 14.83
C LEU A 45 -10.84 -1.47 14.08
N LEU A 46 -11.87 -2.28 14.29
CA LEU A 46 -13.18 -2.08 13.63
C LEU A 46 -13.81 -0.74 14.00
N LYS A 47 -13.72 -0.35 15.27
CA LYS A 47 -14.21 0.95 15.74
C LYS A 47 -13.47 2.11 15.06
N GLN A 48 -12.15 2.06 14.97
CA GLN A 48 -11.35 3.08 14.29
C GLN A 48 -11.73 3.19 12.80
N PHE A 49 -11.89 2.07 12.09
CA PHE A 49 -12.30 2.08 10.69
C PHE A 49 -13.72 2.60 10.50
N GLU A 50 -14.64 2.28 11.41
CA GLU A 50 -15.99 2.80 11.40
C GLU A 50 -16.02 4.32 11.64
N GLU A 51 -15.30 4.81 12.62
CA GLU A 51 -15.19 6.25 12.92
C GLU A 51 -14.58 7.02 11.74
N ALA A 52 -13.57 6.45 11.08
CA ALA A 52 -13.02 7.02 9.86
C ALA A 52 -14.05 7.03 8.71
N GLY A 53 -14.83 5.96 8.57
CA GLY A 53 -15.88 5.85 7.57
C GLY A 53 -16.99 6.89 7.75
N LYS A 54 -17.42 7.14 8.99
CA LYS A 54 -18.44 8.17 9.31
C LYS A 54 -18.05 9.58 8.91
N LYS A 55 -16.73 9.87 8.85
CA LYS A 55 -16.19 11.17 8.43
C LYS A 55 -16.11 11.33 6.91
N SER A 56 -16.36 10.26 6.16
CA SER A 56 -16.24 10.24 4.70
C SER A 56 -17.59 9.99 4.04
N SER A 57 -18.01 10.91 3.16
CA SER A 57 -19.28 10.79 2.41
C SER A 57 -19.31 9.62 1.42
N ASN A 58 -18.16 9.06 1.08
CA ASN A 58 -18.01 8.03 0.04
C ASN A 58 -17.79 6.62 0.60
N VAL A 59 -17.94 6.43 1.91
CA VAL A 59 -17.71 5.15 2.58
C VAL A 59 -18.96 4.69 3.28
N ASN A 60 -19.39 3.46 2.99
CA ASN A 60 -20.64 2.93 3.56
C ASN A 60 -20.54 2.62 5.06
N GLN A 61 -19.41 2.06 5.53
CA GLN A 61 -19.27 1.65 6.93
C GLN A 61 -17.85 1.77 7.46
N TYR A 62 -16.87 1.15 6.79
CA TYR A 62 -15.48 1.09 7.26
C TYR A 62 -14.54 1.76 6.27
N GLN A 63 -13.62 2.60 6.77
CA GLN A 63 -12.55 3.19 5.97
C GLN A 63 -11.19 2.70 6.48
N LEU A 64 -10.54 1.84 5.71
CA LEU A 64 -9.17 1.38 5.94
C LEU A 64 -8.16 2.31 5.27
N TRP A 65 -8.38 2.65 4.00
CA TRP A 65 -7.47 3.44 3.19
C TRP A 65 -7.81 4.93 3.21
N ARG A 66 -6.78 5.77 3.20
CA ARG A 66 -6.96 7.21 3.00
C ARG A 66 -7.36 7.50 1.56
N HIS A 67 -8.16 8.56 1.37
CA HIS A 67 -8.61 8.98 0.04
C HIS A 67 -7.74 10.07 -0.60
N ASP A 68 -6.82 10.65 0.14
CA ASP A 68 -5.94 11.74 -0.29
C ASP A 68 -4.76 11.23 -1.15
N ASN A 69 -5.07 10.65 -2.30
CA ASN A 69 -4.04 10.26 -3.25
C ASN A 69 -3.44 11.51 -3.90
N LYS A 70 -2.11 11.60 -3.88
CA LYS A 70 -1.35 12.67 -4.55
C LYS A 70 -0.38 12.00 -5.52
N PRO A 71 -0.82 11.68 -6.75
CA PRO A 71 0.05 11.06 -7.73
C PRO A 71 1.19 12.02 -8.08
N ILE A 72 2.38 11.46 -8.26
CA ILE A 72 3.57 12.18 -8.71
C ILE A 72 4.00 11.54 -10.02
N GLU A 73 4.13 12.36 -11.07
CA GLU A 73 4.63 11.88 -12.33
C GLU A 73 6.14 11.58 -12.25
N LEU A 74 6.54 10.42 -12.75
CA LEU A 74 7.92 9.95 -12.76
C LEU A 74 8.56 10.34 -14.12
N TRP A 75 8.90 11.60 -14.26
CA TRP A 75 9.35 12.20 -15.54
C TRP A 75 10.85 12.11 -15.80
N SER A 76 11.66 11.66 -14.85
CA SER A 76 13.10 11.48 -15.05
C SER A 76 13.63 10.32 -14.23
N ASN A 77 14.75 9.72 -14.67
CA ASN A 77 15.42 8.64 -13.92
C ASN A 77 15.81 9.10 -12.51
N LYS A 78 16.22 10.35 -12.34
CA LYS A 78 16.51 10.90 -11.01
C LYS A 78 15.31 10.85 -10.08
N VAL A 79 14.13 11.24 -10.56
CA VAL A 79 12.89 11.21 -9.78
C VAL A 79 12.48 9.76 -9.47
N ILE A 80 12.66 8.86 -10.44
CA ILE A 80 12.40 7.42 -10.24
C ILE A 80 13.29 6.88 -9.12
N ASP A 81 14.60 7.11 -9.19
CA ASP A 81 15.57 6.65 -8.19
C ASP A 81 15.26 7.20 -6.80
N GLU A 82 14.97 8.50 -6.69
CA GLU A 82 14.59 9.14 -5.42
C GLU A 82 13.35 8.50 -4.81
N LYS A 83 12.32 8.21 -5.62
CA LYS A 83 11.07 7.61 -5.14
C LYS A 83 11.24 6.15 -4.78
N LEU A 84 11.99 5.39 -5.57
CA LEU A 84 12.33 4.00 -5.24
C LEU A 84 13.12 3.91 -3.93
N ASN A 85 14.17 4.71 -3.78
CA ASN A 85 14.96 4.76 -2.56
C ASN A 85 14.10 5.12 -1.34
N TYR A 86 13.22 6.12 -1.48
CA TYR A 86 12.30 6.50 -0.42
C TYR A 86 11.42 5.33 0.03
N ILE A 87 10.82 4.60 -0.92
CA ILE A 87 9.93 3.47 -0.61
C ILE A 87 10.71 2.32 0.01
N HIS A 88 11.86 1.98 -0.57
CA HIS A 88 12.67 0.87 -0.11
C HIS A 88 13.25 1.12 1.30
N ASN A 89 13.56 2.37 1.64
CA ASN A 89 14.09 2.72 2.96
C ASN A 89 13.03 2.93 4.05
N ASN A 90 11.77 3.12 3.70
CA ASN A 90 10.72 3.30 4.72
C ASN A 90 10.73 2.21 5.81
N PRO A 91 10.82 0.90 5.50
CA PRO A 91 10.86 -0.13 6.53
C PRO A 91 12.11 -0.06 7.42
N VAL A 92 13.22 0.47 6.90
CA VAL A 92 14.45 0.68 7.68
C VAL A 92 14.29 1.86 8.61
N GLU A 93 13.75 2.97 8.13
CA GLU A 93 13.47 4.18 8.91
C GLU A 93 12.46 3.91 10.05
N GLU A 94 11.47 3.06 9.80
CA GLU A 94 10.49 2.61 10.80
C GLU A 94 11.06 1.53 11.75
N GLY A 95 12.30 1.09 11.56
CA GLY A 95 12.95 0.10 12.42
C GLY A 95 12.42 -1.34 12.28
N LEU A 96 11.72 -1.65 11.19
CA LEU A 96 11.19 -2.99 10.93
C LEU A 96 12.27 -3.96 10.47
N VAL A 97 13.25 -3.47 9.74
CA VAL A 97 14.40 -4.23 9.22
C VAL A 97 15.66 -3.38 9.28
N PHE A 98 16.85 -4.02 9.26
CA PHE A 98 18.13 -3.31 9.24
C PHE A 98 18.57 -2.85 7.84
N ARG A 99 18.10 -3.55 6.80
CA ARG A 99 18.42 -3.27 5.40
C ARG A 99 17.15 -3.41 4.57
N ALA A 100 17.01 -2.57 3.53
CA ALA A 100 15.80 -2.51 2.72
C ALA A 100 15.41 -3.86 2.08
N GLU A 101 16.40 -4.61 1.59
CA GLU A 101 16.21 -5.92 0.97
C GLU A 101 15.73 -7.02 1.93
N HIS A 102 15.83 -6.80 3.23
CA HIS A 102 15.30 -7.74 4.24
C HIS A 102 13.79 -7.63 4.44
N TYR A 103 13.16 -6.57 3.91
CA TYR A 103 11.72 -6.42 3.99
C TYR A 103 11.04 -7.15 2.84
N VAL A 104 10.54 -8.36 3.11
CA VAL A 104 10.01 -9.30 2.10
C VAL A 104 8.80 -8.78 1.31
N TYR A 105 8.08 -7.77 1.82
CA TYR A 105 6.93 -7.18 1.13
C TYR A 105 7.30 -5.94 0.31
N SER A 106 8.54 -5.81 -0.10
CA SER A 106 9.08 -4.74 -0.91
C SER A 106 9.83 -5.28 -2.12
N SER A 107 9.89 -4.50 -3.19
CA SER A 107 10.74 -4.80 -4.36
C SER A 107 12.23 -4.55 -4.12
N ALA A 108 12.65 -4.10 -2.94
CA ALA A 108 14.05 -3.82 -2.65
C ALA A 108 14.96 -5.03 -2.87
N ILE A 109 14.47 -6.23 -2.57
CA ILE A 109 15.20 -7.49 -2.79
C ILE A 109 15.47 -7.74 -4.29
N ASP A 110 14.52 -7.41 -5.17
CA ASP A 110 14.69 -7.56 -6.63
C ASP A 110 15.73 -6.58 -7.16
N TYR A 111 15.74 -5.34 -6.65
CA TYR A 111 16.76 -4.34 -6.97
C TYR A 111 18.14 -4.69 -6.38
N ALA A 112 18.20 -5.52 -5.36
CA ALA A 112 19.45 -6.08 -4.84
C ALA A 112 19.99 -7.29 -5.65
N GLY A 113 19.26 -7.73 -6.67
CA GLY A 113 19.63 -8.81 -7.57
C GLY A 113 19.16 -10.20 -7.14
N GLU A 114 18.28 -10.25 -6.15
CA GLU A 114 17.63 -11.49 -5.70
C GLU A 114 16.18 -11.51 -6.19
N LYS A 115 15.44 -12.59 -5.92
CA LYS A 115 14.04 -12.71 -6.32
C LYS A 115 13.10 -12.44 -5.15
N GLY A 116 12.20 -11.46 -5.31
CA GLY A 116 11.14 -11.14 -4.36
C GLY A 116 9.91 -12.07 -4.47
N LEU A 117 8.86 -11.72 -3.72
CA LEU A 117 7.62 -12.48 -3.69
C LEU A 117 6.80 -12.41 -4.99
N LEU A 118 6.94 -11.34 -5.73
CA LEU A 118 6.22 -11.10 -6.98
C LEU A 118 7.20 -10.92 -8.12
N ASP A 119 6.79 -11.28 -9.32
CA ASP A 119 7.53 -10.93 -10.53
C ASP A 119 7.29 -9.45 -10.82
N ILE A 120 8.34 -8.66 -10.78
CA ILE A 120 8.29 -7.22 -11.05
C ILE A 120 9.07 -6.84 -12.30
N VAL A 121 8.73 -5.70 -12.87
CA VAL A 121 9.51 -5.05 -13.93
C VAL A 121 10.39 -3.99 -13.27
N LEU A 122 11.71 -4.12 -13.43
CA LEU A 122 12.65 -3.10 -13.00
C LEU A 122 12.56 -1.88 -13.91
N ILE A 123 12.55 -0.71 -13.33
CA ILE A 123 12.44 0.58 -14.04
C ILE A 123 13.66 1.44 -13.81
#